data_5456d9230ef6bfc14cac217f2eb69172
#
_entry.id   5456d9230ef6bfc14cac217f2eb69172
#
_cell.length_a   1.000
_cell.length_b   1.000
_cell.length_c   1.000
_cell.angle_alpha   90.00
_cell.angle_beta   90.00
_cell.angle_gamma   90.00
#
_symmetry.space_group_name_H-M   'P 1'
#
loop_
_entity.id
_entity.type
_entity.pdbx_description
1 polymer ?
#
loop_
_entity_poly.entity_id
_entity_poly.type
_entity_poly.pdbx_seq_one_letter_code
_entity_poly.pdbx_strand_id
1 'polypeptide(L)'
;MGNINDVSIVKQQYANANNLNTRISIHDRYSTNKMGFGNWIVSNYKIDKGMKVLELGCGTGDMWKNREGLIKLCSKLTLSDFSEGMLSTAKNNIGECNNVDYKIIDIQEIPFEKETFDVVIANMMLYHVPDIDKGLAEVRRVLKRGGLFYCATYGEHGIIEYLSKMLSAYGVEDHVNKNFTLQNGYEILNKTFSKVEKLEYIDSLAVTNIDDMVEYIYSLSSMTSLNGVPKQVIKKILINNTTNGILNVPKEYGMFISS
;
A
#
# COMPACT_ATOMS: atom_id res chain seq x y z
N MET A 1 -1.71 -15.68 -19.65
CA MET A 1 -1.27 -14.65 -18.68
C MET A 1 -1.64 -15.17 -17.31
N GLY A 2 -0.68 -15.30 -16.39
CA GLY A 2 -0.95 -15.74 -15.01
C GLY A 2 -1.83 -14.73 -14.31
N ASN A 3 -2.73 -15.21 -13.44
CA ASN A 3 -3.59 -14.35 -12.63
C ASN A 3 -2.70 -13.47 -11.73
N ILE A 4 -2.77 -12.15 -11.88
CA ILE A 4 -1.95 -11.16 -11.14
C ILE A 4 -2.09 -11.33 -9.60
N ASN A 5 -3.17 -11.97 -9.17
CA ASN A 5 -3.48 -12.29 -7.78
C ASN A 5 -3.00 -13.69 -7.35
N ASP A 6 -2.18 -14.37 -8.17
CA ASP A 6 -1.57 -15.64 -7.78
C ASP A 6 -0.57 -15.38 -6.64
N VAL A 7 -0.77 -16.08 -5.55
CA VAL A 7 0.04 -16.01 -4.32
C VAL A 7 1.54 -16.20 -4.59
N SER A 8 1.89 -17.03 -5.58
CA SER A 8 3.28 -17.26 -5.97
C SER A 8 3.90 -16.04 -6.65
N ILE A 9 3.12 -15.31 -7.46
CA ILE A 9 3.54 -14.07 -8.13
C ILE A 9 3.71 -12.94 -7.11
N VAL A 10 2.78 -12.81 -6.17
CA VAL A 10 2.87 -11.83 -5.08
C VAL A 10 4.11 -12.10 -4.23
N LYS A 11 4.37 -13.36 -3.84
CA LYS A 11 5.59 -13.74 -3.11
C LYS A 11 6.87 -13.40 -3.87
N GLN A 12 6.91 -13.60 -5.19
CA GLN A 12 8.07 -13.23 -6.03
C GLN A 12 8.28 -11.72 -6.14
N GLN A 13 7.22 -10.92 -6.18
CA GLN A 13 7.30 -9.46 -6.21
C GLN A 13 8.01 -8.88 -4.99
N TYR A 14 7.86 -9.49 -3.83
CA TYR A 14 8.47 -9.07 -2.56
C TYR A 14 9.73 -9.85 -2.19
N ALA A 15 10.18 -10.82 -3.01
CA ALA A 15 11.40 -11.60 -2.76
C ALA A 15 12.70 -10.80 -2.98
N ASN A 16 12.66 -9.66 -3.69
CA ASN A 16 13.84 -8.86 -3.98
C ASN A 16 13.85 -7.55 -3.17
N ALA A 17 14.53 -7.58 -2.02
CA ALA A 17 14.67 -6.45 -1.11
C ALA A 17 15.27 -5.19 -1.79
N ASN A 18 16.15 -5.36 -2.79
CA ASN A 18 16.78 -4.22 -3.47
C ASN A 18 15.78 -3.41 -4.29
N ASN A 19 14.85 -4.06 -5.00
CA ASN A 19 13.82 -3.36 -5.77
C ASN A 19 12.84 -2.61 -4.85
N LEU A 20 12.49 -3.20 -3.71
CA LEU A 20 11.63 -2.54 -2.72
C LEU A 20 12.32 -1.29 -2.14
N ASN A 21 13.59 -1.39 -1.77
CA ASN A 21 14.36 -0.26 -1.23
C ASN A 21 14.47 0.88 -2.26
N THR A 22 14.69 0.57 -3.54
CA THR A 22 14.72 1.57 -4.62
C THR A 22 13.36 2.28 -4.75
N ARG A 23 12.25 1.52 -4.67
CA ARG A 23 10.90 2.10 -4.72
C ARG A 23 10.60 2.99 -3.51
N ILE A 24 11.04 2.63 -2.32
CA ILE A 24 10.87 3.46 -1.12
C ILE A 24 11.71 4.72 -1.23
N SER A 25 12.97 4.60 -1.62
CA SER A 25 13.93 5.71 -1.64
C SER A 25 13.52 6.87 -2.56
N ILE A 26 12.82 6.61 -3.67
CA ILE A 26 12.35 7.66 -4.59
C ILE A 26 11.33 8.57 -3.89
N HIS A 27 10.47 7.97 -3.05
CA HIS A 27 9.48 8.72 -2.27
C HIS A 27 10.15 9.53 -1.17
N ASP A 28 11.09 8.96 -0.45
CA ASP A 28 11.81 9.65 0.64
C ASP A 28 12.57 10.88 0.13
N ARG A 29 13.21 10.76 -1.04
CA ARG A 29 14.03 11.83 -1.62
C ARG A 29 13.20 12.92 -2.27
N TYR A 30 12.18 12.55 -3.03
CA TYR A 30 11.54 13.44 -4.00
C TYR A 30 10.08 13.77 -3.72
N SER A 31 9.40 13.15 -2.73
CA SER A 31 8.06 13.56 -2.34
C SER A 31 8.01 15.03 -1.93
N THR A 32 7.06 15.75 -2.48
CA THR A 32 6.80 17.15 -2.15
C THR A 32 6.13 17.28 -0.79
N ASN A 33 5.31 16.31 -0.40
CA ASN A 33 4.71 16.24 0.93
C ASN A 33 5.68 15.57 1.91
N LYS A 34 6.31 16.37 2.77
CA LYS A 34 7.32 15.92 3.73
C LYS A 34 6.78 15.18 4.94
N MET A 35 5.47 15.14 5.14
CA MET A 35 4.84 14.31 6.17
C MET A 35 5.07 12.82 5.89
N GLY A 36 5.09 12.42 4.63
CA GLY A 36 5.19 11.03 4.19
C GLY A 36 3.85 10.28 4.32
N PHE A 37 3.58 9.40 3.34
CA PHE A 37 2.28 8.73 3.24
C PHE A 37 1.95 7.87 4.47
N GLY A 38 2.92 7.11 4.99
CA GLY A 38 2.72 6.29 6.19
C GLY A 38 2.37 7.11 7.44
N ASN A 39 3.02 8.26 7.65
CA ASN A 39 2.67 9.16 8.76
C ASN A 39 1.29 9.78 8.58
N TRP A 40 0.94 10.14 7.33
CA TRP A 40 -0.38 10.67 7.03
C TRP A 40 -1.49 9.62 7.28
N ILE A 41 -1.28 8.36 6.88
CA ILE A 41 -2.22 7.26 7.19
C ILE A 41 -2.43 7.16 8.70
N VAL A 42 -1.34 7.06 9.48
CA VAL A 42 -1.41 6.91 10.93
C VAL A 42 -2.08 8.12 11.60
N SER A 43 -1.87 9.34 11.08
CA SER A 43 -2.51 10.54 11.63
C SER A 43 -4.04 10.56 11.48
N ASN A 44 -4.58 9.71 10.60
CA ASN A 44 -6.02 9.55 10.40
C ASN A 44 -6.61 8.40 11.24
N TYR A 45 -5.80 7.59 11.92
CA TYR A 45 -6.32 6.52 12.77
C TYR A 45 -6.96 7.09 14.04
N LYS A 46 -8.14 6.61 14.36
CA LYS A 46 -8.82 6.82 15.64
C LYS A 46 -8.66 5.55 16.47
N ILE A 47 -7.52 5.45 17.14
CA ILE A 47 -7.18 4.34 18.03
C ILE A 47 -7.10 4.88 19.45
N ASP A 48 -8.08 4.52 20.27
CA ASP A 48 -8.17 4.93 21.67
C ASP A 48 -7.62 3.85 22.60
N LYS A 49 -7.36 4.23 23.84
CA LYS A 49 -6.86 3.33 24.87
C LYS A 49 -7.82 2.16 25.12
N GLY A 50 -7.27 0.97 25.07
CA GLY A 50 -8.01 -0.27 25.33
C GLY A 50 -8.63 -0.94 24.10
N MET A 51 -8.50 -0.34 22.91
CA MET A 51 -9.01 -0.93 21.67
C MET A 51 -8.25 -2.17 21.26
N LYS A 52 -8.96 -3.13 20.64
CA LYS A 52 -8.38 -4.27 19.92
C LYS A 52 -8.26 -3.92 18.45
N VAL A 53 -7.07 -4.03 17.92
CA VAL A 53 -6.74 -3.66 16.53
C VAL A 53 -6.24 -4.88 15.77
N LEU A 54 -6.72 -5.07 14.55
CA LEU A 54 -6.23 -6.06 13.59
C LEU A 54 -5.67 -5.32 12.38
N GLU A 55 -4.43 -5.60 11.97
CA GLU A 55 -3.93 -5.22 10.66
C GLU A 55 -3.75 -6.46 9.78
N LEU A 56 -4.33 -6.40 8.59
CA LEU A 56 -4.27 -7.39 7.53
C LEU A 56 -3.27 -6.92 6.47
N GLY A 57 -2.28 -7.76 6.13
CA GLY A 57 -1.22 -7.40 5.20
C GLY A 57 -0.24 -6.37 5.78
N CYS A 58 0.24 -6.58 7.01
CA CYS A 58 1.13 -5.63 7.69
C CYS A 58 2.53 -5.52 7.08
N GLY A 59 2.90 -6.42 6.16
CA GLY A 59 4.22 -6.47 5.53
C GLY A 59 5.34 -6.53 6.58
N THR A 60 6.29 -5.63 6.48
CA THR A 60 7.43 -5.49 7.39
C THR A 60 7.10 -4.78 8.71
N GLY A 61 5.83 -4.41 8.94
CA GLY A 61 5.39 -3.74 10.15
C GLY A 61 5.72 -2.23 10.20
N ASP A 62 6.03 -1.62 9.07
CA ASP A 62 6.50 -0.22 9.01
C ASP A 62 5.48 0.78 9.55
N MET A 63 4.18 0.46 9.52
CA MET A 63 3.12 1.29 10.09
C MET A 63 3.21 1.40 11.62
N TRP A 64 3.89 0.48 12.29
CA TRP A 64 4.02 0.39 13.75
C TRP A 64 5.43 0.62 14.26
N LYS A 65 6.42 0.52 13.39
CA LYS A 65 7.82 0.75 13.73
C LYS A 65 8.02 2.16 14.29
N ASN A 66 8.73 2.27 15.41
CA ASN A 66 8.97 3.52 16.13
C ASN A 66 7.68 4.26 16.59
N ARG A 67 6.59 3.50 16.84
CA ARG A 67 5.30 4.03 17.31
C ARG A 67 4.82 3.32 18.57
N GLU A 68 5.70 3.11 19.53
CA GLU A 68 5.42 2.42 20.81
C GLU A 68 4.26 3.09 21.57
N GLY A 69 4.10 4.40 21.43
CA GLY A 69 2.98 5.13 22.02
C GLY A 69 1.63 4.68 21.48
N LEU A 70 1.54 4.49 20.16
CA LEU A 70 0.33 3.99 19.51
C LEU A 70 0.06 2.51 19.86
N ILE A 71 1.10 1.68 19.87
CA ILE A 71 1.01 0.28 20.25
C ILE A 71 0.49 0.14 21.69
N LYS A 72 0.96 0.98 22.61
CA LYS A 72 0.52 0.97 24.02
C LYS A 72 -0.93 1.39 24.25
N LEU A 73 -1.55 2.10 23.29
CA LEU A 73 -2.99 2.37 23.35
C LEU A 73 -3.81 1.10 23.14
N CYS A 74 -3.34 0.19 22.31
CA CYS A 74 -4.05 -1.04 22.02
C CYS A 74 -4.05 -1.98 23.25
N SER A 75 -5.21 -2.49 23.64
CA SER A 75 -5.25 -3.62 24.58
C SER A 75 -4.70 -4.89 23.93
N LYS A 76 -4.90 -5.02 22.62
CA LYS A 76 -4.33 -6.06 21.77
C LYS A 76 -4.16 -5.53 20.35
N LEU A 77 -2.98 -5.69 19.79
CA LEU A 77 -2.66 -5.45 18.39
C LEU A 77 -2.33 -6.79 17.74
N THR A 78 -3.10 -7.18 16.72
CA THR A 78 -2.81 -8.36 15.91
C THR A 78 -2.29 -7.89 14.55
N LEU A 79 -1.04 -8.18 14.27
CA LEU A 79 -0.41 -7.92 12.97
C LEU A 79 -0.44 -9.21 12.15
N SER A 80 -0.98 -9.14 10.96
CA SER A 80 -1.08 -10.31 10.11
C SER A 80 -0.58 -10.03 8.70
N ASP A 81 -0.01 -11.06 8.12
CA ASP A 81 0.39 -11.08 6.72
C ASP A 81 0.22 -12.51 6.18
N PHE A 82 0.13 -12.63 4.88
CA PHE A 82 0.10 -13.93 4.20
C PHE A 82 1.49 -14.59 4.17
N SER A 83 2.55 -13.81 4.30
CA SER A 83 3.95 -14.22 4.25
C SER A 83 4.55 -14.33 5.65
N GLU A 84 4.99 -15.54 6.02
CA GLU A 84 5.72 -15.77 7.27
C GLU A 84 7.03 -14.95 7.34
N GLY A 85 7.72 -14.77 6.20
CA GLY A 85 8.92 -13.95 6.12
C GLY A 85 8.66 -12.47 6.42
N MET A 86 7.52 -11.92 5.97
CA MET A 86 7.10 -10.57 6.32
C MET A 86 6.82 -10.43 7.81
N LEU A 87 6.08 -11.38 8.39
CA LEU A 87 5.81 -11.38 9.83
C LEU A 87 7.08 -11.49 10.69
N SER A 88 8.04 -12.32 10.27
CA SER A 88 9.35 -12.39 10.93
C SER A 88 10.07 -11.07 10.90
N THR A 89 10.06 -10.37 9.76
CA THR A 89 10.65 -9.05 9.62
C THR A 89 9.90 -8.01 10.47
N ALA A 90 8.56 -8.04 10.47
CA ALA A 90 7.75 -7.15 11.30
C ALA A 90 8.06 -7.31 12.78
N LYS A 91 8.20 -8.55 13.25
CA LYS A 91 8.58 -8.85 14.65
C LYS A 91 9.95 -8.28 15.00
N ASN A 92 10.93 -8.39 14.10
CA ASN A 92 12.26 -7.80 14.30
C ASN A 92 12.22 -6.27 14.31
N ASN A 93 11.41 -5.65 13.45
CA ASN A 93 11.31 -4.19 13.34
C ASN A 93 10.59 -3.53 14.51
N ILE A 94 9.59 -4.20 15.10
CA ILE A 94 8.75 -3.68 16.19
C ILE A 94 9.34 -4.05 17.55
N GLY A 95 10.03 -5.18 17.63
CA GLY A 95 10.56 -5.72 18.87
C GLY A 95 9.51 -6.47 19.70
N GLU A 96 9.88 -6.84 20.93
CA GLU A 96 9.01 -7.57 21.85
C GLU A 96 8.01 -6.61 22.52
N CYS A 97 6.73 -6.87 22.31
CA CYS A 97 5.62 -6.16 22.93
C CYS A 97 4.57 -7.15 23.40
N ASN A 98 4.23 -7.15 24.69
CA ASN A 98 3.33 -8.14 25.30
C ASN A 98 1.88 -8.10 24.74
N ASN A 99 1.48 -6.96 24.16
CA ASN A 99 0.17 -6.75 23.57
C ASN A 99 0.13 -6.90 22.05
N VAL A 100 1.23 -7.35 21.40
CA VAL A 100 1.31 -7.58 19.96
C VAL A 100 1.35 -9.07 19.65
N ASP A 101 0.46 -9.54 18.78
CA ASP A 101 0.47 -10.87 18.20
C ASP A 101 0.79 -10.82 16.72
N TYR A 102 1.47 -11.84 16.21
CA TYR A 102 1.78 -12.01 14.79
C TYR A 102 1.11 -13.29 14.28
N LYS A 103 0.30 -13.20 13.22
CA LYS A 103 -0.48 -14.31 12.69
C LYS A 103 -0.48 -14.36 11.17
N ILE A 104 -0.39 -15.54 10.59
CA ILE A 104 -0.68 -15.74 9.17
C ILE A 104 -2.20 -15.75 9.01
N ILE A 105 -2.76 -14.81 8.25
CA ILE A 105 -4.20 -14.71 8.02
C ILE A 105 -4.47 -14.41 6.55
N ASP A 106 -5.39 -15.17 5.96
CA ASP A 106 -6.06 -14.80 4.73
C ASP A 106 -7.26 -13.90 5.09
N ILE A 107 -7.35 -12.72 4.50
CA ILE A 107 -8.49 -11.81 4.69
C ILE A 107 -9.83 -12.46 4.34
N GLN A 108 -9.82 -13.46 3.43
CA GLN A 108 -11.02 -14.18 3.00
C GLN A 108 -11.50 -15.22 4.04
N GLU A 109 -10.70 -15.48 5.09
CA GLU A 109 -11.01 -16.42 6.18
C GLU A 109 -10.32 -15.97 7.47
N ILE A 110 -10.88 -14.97 8.14
CA ILE A 110 -10.28 -14.39 9.36
C ILE A 110 -10.62 -15.25 10.58
N PRO A 111 -9.61 -15.89 11.26
CA PRO A 111 -9.81 -16.88 12.32
C PRO A 111 -10.12 -16.23 13.68
N PHE A 112 -11.10 -15.32 13.69
CA PHE A 112 -11.59 -14.67 14.90
C PHE A 112 -13.11 -14.66 14.93
N GLU A 113 -13.67 -14.59 16.13
CA GLU A 113 -15.11 -14.48 16.34
C GLU A 113 -15.64 -13.12 15.80
N LYS A 114 -16.94 -13.10 15.50
CA LYS A 114 -17.62 -11.86 15.12
C LYS A 114 -17.45 -10.78 16.20
N GLU A 115 -17.46 -9.53 15.78
CA GLU A 115 -17.41 -8.37 16.67
C GLU A 115 -16.24 -8.40 17.68
N THR A 116 -15.04 -8.83 17.21
CA THR A 116 -13.85 -8.97 18.04
C THR A 116 -13.05 -7.66 18.11
N PHE A 117 -12.92 -6.94 16.98
CA PHE A 117 -12.01 -5.80 16.84
C PHE A 117 -12.76 -4.46 16.84
N ASP A 118 -12.17 -3.47 17.48
CA ASP A 118 -12.63 -2.08 17.43
C ASP A 118 -12.17 -1.41 16.14
N VAL A 119 -10.98 -1.79 15.65
CA VAL A 119 -10.38 -1.28 14.42
C VAL A 119 -9.80 -2.43 13.60
N VAL A 120 -10.07 -2.42 12.29
CA VAL A 120 -9.41 -3.27 11.30
C VAL A 120 -8.71 -2.37 10.28
N ILE A 121 -7.50 -2.75 9.88
CA ILE A 121 -6.64 -2.00 8.95
C ILE A 121 -6.21 -2.93 7.82
N ALA A 122 -6.26 -2.45 6.57
CA ALA A 122 -5.79 -3.18 5.38
C ALA A 122 -5.15 -2.21 4.38
N ASN A 123 -3.91 -1.76 4.66
CA ASN A 123 -3.23 -0.77 3.83
C ASN A 123 -2.46 -1.42 2.69
N MET A 124 -2.63 -0.88 1.47
CA MET A 124 -1.86 -1.24 0.27
C MET A 124 -1.89 -2.76 -0.04
N MET A 125 -3.02 -3.44 0.24
CA MET A 125 -3.11 -4.88 0.04
C MET A 125 -4.42 -5.36 -0.63
N LEU A 126 -5.54 -4.60 -0.54
CA LEU A 126 -6.85 -5.07 -1.02
C LEU A 126 -6.88 -5.39 -2.51
N TYR A 127 -6.10 -4.70 -3.33
CA TYR A 127 -6.00 -4.99 -4.77
C TYR A 127 -5.37 -6.37 -5.08
N HIS A 128 -4.73 -7.03 -4.10
CA HIS A 128 -4.21 -8.39 -4.24
C HIS A 128 -5.22 -9.48 -3.85
N VAL A 129 -6.36 -9.11 -3.26
CA VAL A 129 -7.35 -10.07 -2.77
C VAL A 129 -8.14 -10.66 -3.94
N PRO A 130 -8.13 -11.99 -4.15
CA PRO A 130 -8.83 -12.62 -5.27
C PRO A 130 -10.35 -12.42 -5.23
N ASP A 131 -10.96 -12.62 -4.06
CA ASP A 131 -12.39 -12.39 -3.80
C ASP A 131 -12.52 -11.28 -2.75
N ILE A 132 -12.56 -10.05 -3.23
CA ILE A 132 -12.61 -8.88 -2.37
C ILE A 132 -13.94 -8.78 -1.61
N ASP A 133 -15.05 -9.19 -2.21
CA ASP A 133 -16.36 -9.15 -1.57
C ASP A 133 -16.39 -10.12 -0.36
N LYS A 134 -15.80 -11.32 -0.49
CA LYS A 134 -15.61 -12.25 0.62
C LYS A 134 -14.70 -11.69 1.70
N GLY A 135 -13.57 -11.10 1.32
CA GLY A 135 -12.64 -10.48 2.27
C GLY A 135 -13.29 -9.36 3.07
N LEU A 136 -14.04 -8.48 2.41
CA LEU A 136 -14.76 -7.38 3.08
C LEU A 136 -15.88 -7.87 3.98
N ALA A 137 -16.57 -8.95 3.60
CA ALA A 137 -17.59 -9.59 4.46
C ALA A 137 -16.95 -10.12 5.76
N GLU A 138 -15.78 -10.75 5.68
CA GLU A 138 -15.01 -11.21 6.85
C GLU A 138 -14.53 -10.04 7.72
N VAL A 139 -14.01 -8.96 7.12
CA VAL A 139 -13.67 -7.73 7.84
C VAL A 139 -14.88 -7.20 8.59
N ARG A 140 -16.05 -7.09 7.93
CA ARG A 140 -17.27 -6.60 8.57
C ARG A 140 -17.73 -7.54 9.69
N ARG A 141 -17.59 -8.85 9.53
CA ARG A 141 -17.97 -9.85 10.54
C ARG A 141 -17.16 -9.70 11.83
N VAL A 142 -15.83 -9.52 11.70
CA VAL A 142 -14.96 -9.43 12.89
C VAL A 142 -14.93 -8.04 13.51
N LEU A 143 -15.38 -7.01 12.77
CA LEU A 143 -15.47 -5.64 13.24
C LEU A 143 -16.69 -5.46 14.16
N LYS A 144 -16.50 -4.86 15.33
CA LYS A 144 -17.58 -4.50 16.25
C LYS A 144 -18.57 -3.53 15.61
N ARG A 145 -19.75 -3.43 16.19
CA ARG A 145 -20.69 -2.36 15.83
C ARG A 145 -20.07 -1.00 16.17
N GLY A 146 -20.08 -0.09 15.21
CA GLY A 146 -19.42 1.21 15.34
C GLY A 146 -17.90 1.19 15.29
N GLY A 147 -17.30 0.03 15.05
CA GLY A 147 -15.86 -0.09 14.76
C GLY A 147 -15.48 0.51 13.41
N LEU A 148 -14.20 0.78 13.21
CA LEU A 148 -13.68 1.44 12.02
C LEU A 148 -12.79 0.51 11.20
N PHE A 149 -13.02 0.51 9.89
CA PHE A 149 -12.15 -0.13 8.92
C PHE A 149 -11.38 0.93 8.13
N TYR A 150 -10.06 0.82 8.14
CA TYR A 150 -9.14 1.69 7.39
C TYR A 150 -8.48 0.90 6.28
N CYS A 151 -8.53 1.42 5.05
CA CYS A 151 -7.78 0.85 3.94
C CYS A 151 -7.19 1.93 3.04
N ALA A 152 -5.86 1.94 2.93
CA ALA A 152 -5.14 2.81 2.04
C ALA A 152 -4.87 2.12 0.70
N THR A 153 -4.88 2.90 -0.38
CA THR A 153 -4.59 2.41 -1.73
C THR A 153 -4.05 3.53 -2.61
N TYR A 154 -3.66 3.17 -3.82
CA TYR A 154 -3.29 4.11 -4.88
C TYR A 154 -4.47 4.38 -5.81
N GLY A 155 -4.34 5.47 -6.57
CA GLY A 155 -5.23 5.79 -7.67
C GLY A 155 -4.66 5.36 -9.03
N GLU A 156 -5.48 5.47 -10.05
CA GLU A 156 -5.16 5.04 -11.41
C GLU A 156 -4.33 6.07 -12.19
N HIS A 157 -4.31 7.34 -11.71
CA HIS A 157 -3.68 8.47 -12.40
C HIS A 157 -2.36 8.92 -11.76
N GLY A 158 -1.62 7.98 -11.15
CA GLY A 158 -0.36 8.24 -10.48
C GLY A 158 0.88 8.01 -11.36
N ILE A 159 1.96 7.66 -10.70
CA ILE A 159 3.31 7.51 -11.29
C ILE A 159 3.32 6.57 -12.49
N ILE A 160 2.68 5.40 -12.38
CA ILE A 160 2.75 4.36 -13.41
C ILE A 160 2.04 4.80 -14.70
N GLU A 161 0.83 5.34 -14.58
CA GLU A 161 0.11 5.87 -15.74
C GLU A 161 0.89 7.01 -16.42
N TYR A 162 1.43 7.95 -15.63
CA TYR A 162 2.24 9.05 -16.13
C TYR A 162 3.44 8.56 -16.94
N LEU A 163 4.20 7.60 -16.39
CA LEU A 163 5.37 7.02 -17.06
C LEU A 163 4.97 6.22 -18.30
N SER A 164 3.91 5.43 -18.23
CA SER A 164 3.42 4.63 -19.38
C SER A 164 2.96 5.53 -20.53
N LYS A 165 2.26 6.62 -20.23
CA LYS A 165 1.89 7.63 -21.24
C LYS A 165 3.12 8.27 -21.90
N MET A 166 4.11 8.65 -21.11
CA MET A 166 5.35 9.25 -21.59
C MET A 166 6.16 8.32 -22.49
N LEU A 167 6.12 7.02 -22.21
CA LEU A 167 6.87 5.98 -22.91
C LEU A 167 6.02 5.16 -23.90
N SER A 168 4.78 5.59 -24.17
CA SER A 168 3.81 4.86 -25.00
C SER A 168 4.30 4.60 -26.44
N ALA A 169 5.11 5.50 -27.02
CA ALA A 169 5.73 5.32 -28.33
C ALA A 169 6.66 4.10 -28.41
N TYR A 170 7.05 3.53 -27.27
CA TYR A 170 7.88 2.33 -27.16
C TYR A 170 7.08 1.09 -26.76
N GLY A 171 5.74 1.13 -26.89
CA GLY A 171 4.87 0.00 -26.56
C GLY A 171 4.75 -0.30 -25.06
N VAL A 172 5.02 0.72 -24.21
CA VAL A 172 4.90 0.56 -22.77
C VAL A 172 3.42 0.69 -22.36
N GLU A 173 2.93 -0.31 -21.64
CA GLU A 173 1.56 -0.35 -21.14
C GLU A 173 1.54 -0.33 -19.61
N ASP A 174 0.45 0.23 -19.05
CA ASP A 174 0.14 0.18 -17.63
C ASP A 174 -0.47 -1.18 -17.28
N HIS A 175 0.19 -1.93 -16.40
CA HIS A 175 -0.27 -3.21 -15.88
C HIS A 175 -0.54 -3.16 -14.36
N VAL A 176 -0.83 -1.98 -13.84
CA VAL A 176 -1.20 -1.82 -12.42
C VAL A 176 -2.49 -2.59 -12.12
N ASN A 177 -2.52 -3.26 -10.99
CA ASN A 177 -3.69 -3.99 -10.55
C ASN A 177 -4.81 -3.01 -10.14
N LYS A 178 -5.88 -2.97 -10.91
CA LYS A 178 -7.02 -2.04 -10.70
C LYS A 178 -8.20 -2.67 -9.95
N ASN A 179 -8.00 -3.80 -9.28
CA ASN A 179 -9.07 -4.47 -8.53
C ASN A 179 -9.58 -3.64 -7.35
N PHE A 180 -8.71 -2.79 -6.76
CA PHE A 180 -9.08 -1.86 -5.70
C PHE A 180 -8.22 -0.59 -5.77
N THR A 181 -8.82 0.53 -6.19
CA THR A 181 -8.17 1.82 -6.40
C THR A 181 -8.97 2.95 -5.74
N LEU A 182 -8.45 4.18 -5.76
CA LEU A 182 -9.20 5.35 -5.30
C LEU A 182 -10.42 5.64 -6.18
N GLN A 183 -10.49 5.12 -7.40
CA GLN A 183 -11.59 5.31 -8.35
C GLN A 183 -12.76 4.38 -8.06
N ASN A 184 -12.50 3.10 -7.76
CA ASN A 184 -13.54 2.09 -7.57
C ASN A 184 -13.78 1.68 -6.11
N GLY A 185 -12.86 2.04 -5.19
CA GLY A 185 -12.89 1.59 -3.79
C GLY A 185 -14.13 2.03 -3.04
N TYR A 186 -14.66 3.24 -3.32
CA TYR A 186 -15.89 3.72 -2.68
C TYR A 186 -17.08 2.80 -2.99
N GLU A 187 -17.29 2.46 -4.26
CA GLU A 187 -18.41 1.61 -4.68
C GLU A 187 -18.27 0.18 -4.13
N ILE A 188 -17.04 -0.35 -4.13
CA ILE A 188 -16.74 -1.68 -3.57
C ILE A 188 -17.07 -1.71 -2.07
N LEU A 189 -16.57 -0.76 -1.30
CA LEU A 189 -16.76 -0.70 0.15
C LEU A 189 -18.24 -0.44 0.53
N ASN A 190 -18.93 0.39 -0.23
CA ASN A 190 -20.32 0.75 0.05
C ASN A 190 -21.31 -0.43 -0.09
N LYS A 191 -20.89 -1.56 -0.70
CA LYS A 191 -21.69 -2.81 -0.70
C LYS A 191 -21.74 -3.46 0.69
N THR A 192 -20.73 -3.22 1.54
CA THR A 192 -20.52 -3.91 2.83
C THR A 192 -20.66 -2.97 4.03
N PHE A 193 -20.27 -1.72 3.88
CA PHE A 193 -20.26 -0.71 4.93
C PHE A 193 -21.32 0.36 4.68
N SER A 194 -21.98 0.81 5.75
CA SER A 194 -23.05 1.82 5.65
C SER A 194 -22.54 3.25 5.48
N LYS A 195 -21.30 3.49 5.89
CA LYS A 195 -20.61 4.77 5.77
C LYS A 195 -19.21 4.54 5.23
N VAL A 196 -18.86 5.26 4.17
CA VAL A 196 -17.54 5.23 3.53
C VAL A 196 -17.09 6.67 3.31
N GLU A 197 -15.96 7.03 3.84
CA GLU A 197 -15.30 8.32 3.63
C GLU A 197 -14.00 8.10 2.86
N LYS A 198 -13.76 8.87 1.80
CA LYS A 198 -12.52 8.86 1.02
C LYS A 198 -11.66 10.06 1.42
N LEU A 199 -10.40 9.81 1.75
CA LEU A 199 -9.39 10.84 2.02
C LEU A 199 -8.28 10.76 0.98
N GLU A 200 -7.88 11.89 0.43
CA GLU A 200 -6.82 11.98 -0.56
C GLU A 200 -5.52 12.51 0.07
N TYR A 201 -4.42 11.84 -0.24
CA TYR A 201 -3.08 12.29 0.16
C TYR A 201 -2.46 13.10 -0.96
N ILE A 202 -2.44 14.41 -0.78
CA ILE A 202 -1.89 15.33 -1.79
C ILE A 202 -0.37 15.29 -1.77
N ASP A 203 0.23 14.78 -2.85
CA ASP A 203 1.68 14.63 -3.02
C ASP A 203 2.05 14.52 -4.50
N SER A 204 3.34 14.74 -4.80
CA SER A 204 3.97 14.50 -6.10
C SER A 204 5.45 14.20 -5.88
N LEU A 205 6.18 13.78 -6.94
CA LEU A 205 7.64 13.72 -6.89
C LEU A 205 8.22 14.93 -7.66
N ALA A 206 9.14 15.64 -7.05
CA ALA A 206 9.97 16.67 -7.67
C ALA A 206 11.39 16.11 -7.90
N VAL A 207 11.57 15.32 -8.97
CA VAL A 207 12.79 14.56 -9.21
C VAL A 207 13.86 15.48 -9.81
N THR A 208 14.96 15.67 -9.10
CA THR A 208 16.10 16.47 -9.51
C THR A 208 17.25 15.64 -10.09
N ASN A 209 17.33 14.34 -9.75
CA ASN A 209 18.28 13.41 -10.35
C ASN A 209 17.53 12.39 -11.22
N ILE A 210 17.66 12.51 -12.52
CA ILE A 210 16.97 11.64 -13.48
C ILE A 210 17.46 10.20 -13.44
N ASP A 211 18.72 9.95 -13.06
CA ASP A 211 19.22 8.58 -12.94
C ASP A 211 18.50 7.80 -11.84
N ASP A 212 18.13 8.44 -10.73
CA ASP A 212 17.31 7.81 -9.68
C ASP A 212 15.93 7.40 -10.22
N MET A 213 15.34 8.23 -11.09
CA MET A 213 14.06 7.90 -11.73
C MET A 213 14.18 6.76 -12.74
N VAL A 214 15.28 6.68 -13.48
CA VAL A 214 15.57 5.55 -14.37
C VAL A 214 15.67 4.26 -13.57
N GLU A 215 16.41 4.24 -12.45
CA GLU A 215 16.54 3.05 -11.60
C GLU A 215 15.19 2.67 -10.96
N TYR A 216 14.38 3.66 -10.55
CA TYR A 216 13.02 3.41 -10.09
C TYR A 216 12.16 2.71 -11.15
N ILE A 217 12.17 3.18 -12.40
CA ILE A 217 11.46 2.58 -13.52
C ILE A 217 11.86 1.11 -13.70
N TYR A 218 13.16 0.81 -13.67
CA TYR A 218 13.66 -0.57 -13.78
C TYR A 218 13.25 -1.44 -12.59
N SER A 219 13.07 -0.87 -11.40
CA SER A 219 12.56 -1.59 -10.23
C SER A 219 11.10 -2.03 -10.37
N LEU A 220 10.35 -1.43 -11.31
CA LEU A 220 8.95 -1.73 -11.61
C LEU A 220 8.75 -2.84 -12.64
N SER A 221 9.80 -3.57 -13.02
CA SER A 221 9.82 -4.56 -14.10
C SER A 221 8.75 -5.65 -14.03
N SER A 222 8.23 -5.93 -12.84
CA SER A 222 7.11 -6.86 -12.64
C SER A 222 5.73 -6.24 -12.79
N MET A 223 5.64 -4.90 -12.85
CA MET A 223 4.38 -4.14 -12.87
C MET A 223 4.15 -3.42 -14.20
N THR A 224 5.16 -3.39 -15.08
CA THR A 224 5.11 -2.67 -16.35
C THR A 224 6.01 -3.33 -17.39
N SER A 225 5.78 -3.09 -18.67
CA SER A 225 6.71 -3.49 -19.76
C SER A 225 7.89 -2.54 -19.95
N LEU A 226 8.14 -1.63 -19.00
CA LEU A 226 9.14 -0.56 -19.07
C LEU A 226 10.59 -1.03 -19.22
N ASN A 227 10.93 -2.20 -18.72
CA ASN A 227 12.27 -2.80 -18.81
C ASN A 227 12.70 -3.21 -20.23
N GLY A 228 11.77 -3.26 -21.18
CA GLY A 228 12.09 -3.47 -22.60
C GLY A 228 12.71 -2.26 -23.30
N VAL A 229 12.65 -1.07 -22.69
CA VAL A 229 13.18 0.19 -23.25
C VAL A 229 14.59 0.48 -22.71
N PRO A 230 15.60 0.71 -23.55
CA PRO A 230 16.97 0.97 -23.07
C PRO A 230 17.07 2.17 -22.14
N LYS A 231 17.87 2.07 -21.06
CA LYS A 231 18.03 3.13 -20.03
C LYS A 231 18.33 4.51 -20.64
N GLN A 232 19.18 4.57 -21.66
CA GLN A 232 19.56 5.83 -22.31
C GLN A 232 18.38 6.49 -23.04
N VAL A 233 17.48 5.69 -23.60
CA VAL A 233 16.25 6.19 -24.24
C VAL A 233 15.30 6.76 -23.19
N ILE A 234 15.07 6.03 -22.11
CA ILE A 234 14.25 6.49 -20.99
C ILE A 234 14.82 7.79 -20.42
N LYS A 235 16.13 7.81 -20.13
CA LYS A 235 16.81 9.00 -19.60
C LYS A 235 16.60 10.24 -20.48
N LYS A 236 16.78 10.10 -21.80
CA LYS A 236 16.57 11.19 -22.76
C LYS A 236 15.13 11.70 -22.73
N ILE A 237 14.15 10.80 -22.68
CA ILE A 237 12.73 11.16 -22.62
C ILE A 237 12.43 11.92 -21.33
N LEU A 238 12.90 11.43 -20.20
CA LEU A 238 12.68 12.05 -18.90
C LEU A 238 13.30 13.46 -18.85
N ILE A 239 14.54 13.63 -19.33
CA ILE A 239 15.21 14.94 -19.41
C ILE A 239 14.39 15.93 -20.25
N ASN A 240 13.86 15.51 -21.39
CA ASN A 240 13.06 16.36 -22.26
C ASN A 240 11.72 16.80 -21.64
N ASN A 241 11.27 16.12 -20.58
CA ASN A 241 10.05 16.43 -19.82
C ASN A 241 10.33 17.16 -18.50
N THR A 242 11.57 17.59 -18.25
CA THR A 242 11.88 18.43 -17.08
C THR A 242 11.52 19.88 -17.33
N THR A 243 11.12 20.55 -16.26
CA THR A 243 10.96 22.03 -16.23
C THR A 243 11.94 22.59 -15.20
N ASN A 244 12.83 23.47 -15.61
CA ASN A 244 13.90 24.02 -14.76
C ASN A 244 14.78 22.92 -14.09
N GLY A 245 15.05 21.83 -14.82
CA GLY A 245 15.84 20.71 -14.32
C GLY A 245 15.10 19.77 -13.36
N ILE A 246 13.81 19.94 -13.16
CA ILE A 246 12.97 19.11 -12.27
C ILE A 246 11.95 18.36 -13.11
N LEU A 247 11.87 17.04 -12.92
CA LEU A 247 10.79 16.21 -13.43
C LEU A 247 9.68 16.12 -12.37
N ASN A 248 8.55 16.71 -12.67
CA ASN A 248 7.37 16.63 -11.80
C ASN A 248 6.54 15.40 -12.17
N VAL A 249 6.41 14.46 -11.22
CA VAL A 249 5.68 13.21 -11.42
C VAL A 249 4.47 13.16 -10.49
N PRO A 250 3.25 13.01 -11.01
CA PRO A 250 2.06 12.95 -10.17
C PRO A 250 2.06 11.69 -9.30
N LYS A 251 1.53 11.83 -8.10
CA LYS A 251 1.21 10.72 -7.20
C LYS A 251 -0.27 10.77 -6.89
N GLU A 252 -0.89 9.61 -6.86
CA GLU A 252 -2.30 9.50 -6.49
C GLU A 252 -2.42 8.40 -5.43
N TYR A 253 -2.52 8.82 -4.18
CA TYR A 253 -2.65 7.97 -3.00
C TYR A 253 -3.74 8.50 -2.08
N GLY A 254 -4.32 7.61 -1.31
CA GLY A 254 -5.33 7.97 -0.32
C GLY A 254 -5.77 6.78 0.51
N MET A 255 -6.82 6.98 1.27
CA MET A 255 -7.41 5.92 2.09
C MET A 255 -8.91 6.07 2.17
N PHE A 256 -9.57 4.98 2.51
CA PHE A 256 -10.98 4.97 2.91
C PHE A 256 -11.09 4.65 4.39
N ILE A 257 -12.09 5.28 5.02
CA ILE A 257 -12.54 5.00 6.39
C ILE A 257 -13.99 4.54 6.30
N SER A 258 -14.26 3.33 6.78
CA SER A 258 -15.58 2.71 6.66
C SER A 258 -16.12 2.23 8.00
N SER A 259 -17.48 2.24 8.18
CA SER A 259 -18.16 1.76 9.39
C SER A 259 -19.55 1.20 9.09
#